data_1522d6fbbe70f412c0c979df80a14a04
#
_entry.id   1522d6fbbe70f412c0c979df80a14a04
#
_cell.length_a   1.000
_cell.length_b   1.000
_cell.length_c   1.000
_cell.angle_alpha   90.00
_cell.angle_beta   90.00
_cell.angle_gamma   90.00
#
_symmetry.space_group_name_H-M   'P 1'
#
loop_
_entity.id
_entity.type
_entity.pdbx_description
1 polymer ?
#
loop_
_entity_poly.entity_id
_entity_poly.type
_entity_poly.pdbx_seq_one_letter_code
_entity_poly.pdbx_strand_id
1 'polypeptide(L)'
;MTELEQIQYAKKFLDKMAKGINPLDDSRIKDGDLLKHKRIAGCMSFVSTLLDDVIERKARQLRRENQVPLDVKQLNSRGIVFSETPISLSMFVSNLKGMYTNDLMKRLKRTDFFDWMVREGILIVEEVEGHKKVKLTDNAIKIGIREESRLNAKGEPFVGLYYAKEAQRFLASKIPVIIAELNAE
;
A
#
# COMPACT_ATOMS: atom_id res chain seq x y z
N MET A 1 6.06 -23.64 -16.64
CA MET A 1 5.96 -23.33 -15.18
C MET A 1 6.72 -22.06 -14.92
N THR A 2 6.06 -21.04 -14.40
CA THR A 2 6.69 -19.75 -14.05
C THR A 2 7.58 -19.93 -12.81
N GLU A 3 8.51 -19.00 -12.58
CA GLU A 3 9.36 -19.03 -11.38
C GLU A 3 8.54 -19.02 -10.07
N LEU A 4 7.44 -18.27 -10.03
CA LEU A 4 6.55 -18.26 -8.87
C LEU A 4 5.90 -19.63 -8.64
N GLU A 5 5.44 -20.29 -9.70
CA GLU A 5 4.86 -21.65 -9.60
C GLU A 5 5.92 -22.67 -9.14
N GLN A 6 7.17 -22.54 -9.58
CA GLN A 6 8.28 -23.39 -9.13
C GLN A 6 8.54 -23.24 -7.63
N ILE A 7 8.59 -22.00 -7.15
CA ILE A 7 8.79 -21.71 -5.72
C ILE A 7 7.61 -22.26 -4.88
N GLN A 8 6.38 -22.07 -5.34
CA GLN A 8 5.19 -22.61 -4.68
C GLN A 8 5.20 -24.13 -4.64
N TYR A 9 5.65 -24.77 -5.72
CA TYR A 9 5.77 -26.21 -5.79
C TYR A 9 6.83 -26.73 -4.81
N ALA A 10 8.04 -26.13 -4.80
CA ALA A 10 9.11 -26.48 -3.87
C ALA A 10 8.66 -26.34 -2.41
N LYS A 11 7.92 -25.24 -2.09
CA LYS A 11 7.37 -25.03 -0.75
C LYS A 11 6.44 -26.16 -0.34
N LYS A 12 5.52 -26.62 -1.20
CA LYS A 12 4.62 -27.73 -0.92
C LYS A 12 5.37 -29.01 -0.55
N PHE A 13 6.49 -29.28 -1.20
CA PHE A 13 7.35 -30.41 -0.89
C PHE A 13 7.97 -30.29 0.51
N LEU A 14 8.56 -29.14 0.80
CA LEU A 14 9.15 -28.86 2.12
C LEU A 14 8.12 -28.95 3.25
N ASP A 15 6.91 -28.43 3.05
CA ASP A 15 5.84 -28.50 4.04
C ASP A 15 5.44 -29.95 4.35
N LYS A 16 5.34 -30.80 3.33
CA LYS A 16 5.03 -32.22 3.49
C LYS A 16 6.15 -32.95 4.23
N MET A 17 7.39 -32.79 3.80
CA MET A 17 8.53 -33.43 4.43
C MET A 17 8.74 -32.97 5.88
N ALA A 18 8.55 -31.67 6.18
CA ALA A 18 8.61 -31.16 7.54
C ALA A 18 7.56 -31.81 8.47
N LYS A 19 6.42 -32.22 7.92
CA LYS A 19 5.35 -32.94 8.63
C LYS A 19 5.55 -34.46 8.65
N GLY A 20 6.66 -34.97 8.12
CA GLY A 20 6.93 -36.40 8.00
C GLY A 20 6.05 -37.12 6.97
N ILE A 21 5.66 -36.41 5.91
CA ILE A 21 4.86 -36.93 4.81
C ILE A 21 5.75 -36.97 3.56
N ASN A 22 5.77 -38.09 2.85
CA ASN A 22 6.44 -38.20 1.55
C ASN A 22 5.70 -37.34 0.52
N PRO A 23 6.36 -36.35 -0.10
CA PRO A 23 5.69 -35.44 -1.05
C PRO A 23 5.27 -36.10 -2.37
N LEU A 24 5.76 -37.30 -2.68
CA LEU A 24 5.51 -37.99 -3.95
C LEU A 24 4.22 -38.83 -3.93
N ASP A 25 3.91 -39.47 -2.81
CA ASP A 25 2.80 -40.42 -2.69
C ASP A 25 1.90 -40.17 -1.47
N ASP A 26 2.16 -39.10 -0.73
CA ASP A 26 1.45 -38.72 0.51
C ASP A 26 1.51 -39.75 1.63
N SER A 27 2.40 -40.76 1.53
CA SER A 27 2.61 -41.72 2.59
C SER A 27 3.36 -41.12 3.78
N ARG A 28 3.25 -41.74 4.96
CA ARG A 28 4.07 -41.38 6.11
C ARG A 28 5.52 -41.85 5.91
N ILE A 29 6.46 -40.94 6.15
CA ILE A 29 7.88 -41.27 6.15
C ILE A 29 8.16 -42.26 7.29
N LYS A 30 8.91 -43.32 7.01
CA LYS A 30 9.19 -44.42 7.97
C LYS A 30 9.98 -43.89 9.17
N ASP A 31 9.76 -44.51 10.33
CA ASP A 31 10.54 -44.23 11.52
C ASP A 31 12.01 -44.64 11.30
N GLY A 32 12.94 -43.79 11.66
CA GLY A 32 14.39 -43.97 11.42
C GLY A 32 14.90 -43.36 10.10
N ASP A 33 14.03 -42.85 9.25
CA ASP A 33 14.44 -42.10 8.07
C ASP A 33 15.05 -40.75 8.48
N LEU A 34 16.13 -40.38 7.79
CA LEU A 34 16.85 -39.13 8.01
C LEU A 34 15.92 -37.91 7.91
N LEU A 35 14.96 -37.92 7.01
CA LEU A 35 13.98 -36.83 6.79
C LEU A 35 13.04 -36.63 8.00
N LYS A 36 12.90 -37.66 8.86
CA LYS A 36 12.11 -37.57 10.10
C LYS A 36 12.91 -37.03 11.29
N HIS A 37 14.21 -36.81 11.11
CA HIS A 37 15.05 -36.26 12.17
C HIS A 37 14.62 -34.84 12.54
N LYS A 38 14.39 -34.57 13.83
CA LYS A 38 13.82 -33.31 14.34
C LYS A 38 14.54 -32.04 13.83
N ARG A 39 15.88 -32.09 13.72
CA ARG A 39 16.66 -30.94 13.20
C ARG A 39 16.43 -30.72 11.71
N ILE A 40 16.28 -31.79 10.92
CA ILE A 40 16.02 -31.71 9.48
C ILE A 40 14.60 -31.20 9.24
N ALA A 41 13.61 -31.73 9.92
CA ALA A 41 12.24 -31.25 9.89
C ALA A 41 12.15 -29.76 10.27
N GLY A 42 12.89 -29.34 11.29
CA GLY A 42 13.00 -27.93 11.69
C GLY A 42 13.61 -27.04 10.62
N CYS A 43 14.70 -27.49 9.95
CA CYS A 43 15.28 -26.76 8.81
C CYS A 43 14.30 -26.63 7.64
N MET A 44 13.59 -27.69 7.30
CA MET A 44 12.60 -27.68 6.21
C MET A 44 11.46 -26.70 6.52
N SER A 45 10.97 -26.71 7.77
CA SER A 45 9.94 -25.78 8.23
C SER A 45 10.40 -24.32 8.16
N PHE A 46 11.65 -24.04 8.58
CA PHE A 46 12.23 -22.71 8.49
C PHE A 46 12.37 -22.22 7.04
N VAL A 47 12.92 -23.07 6.16
CA VAL A 47 13.03 -22.73 4.74
C VAL A 47 11.66 -22.51 4.11
N SER A 48 10.67 -23.34 4.46
CA SER A 48 9.29 -23.15 3.99
C SER A 48 8.73 -21.77 4.38
N THR A 49 8.97 -21.32 5.62
CA THR A 49 8.56 -19.98 6.07
C THR A 49 9.26 -18.87 5.28
N LEU A 50 10.55 -19.01 4.97
CA LEU A 50 11.26 -18.04 4.12
C LEU A 50 10.67 -17.98 2.70
N LEU A 51 10.24 -19.13 2.16
CA LEU A 51 9.60 -19.17 0.85
C LEU A 51 8.24 -18.48 0.84
N ASP A 52 7.50 -18.41 1.96
CA ASP A 52 6.27 -17.62 2.05
C ASP A 52 6.55 -16.14 1.79
N ASP A 53 7.58 -15.58 2.40
CA ASP A 53 7.99 -14.19 2.19
C ASP A 53 8.40 -13.92 0.73
N VAL A 54 9.11 -14.87 0.11
CA VAL A 54 9.53 -14.75 -1.30
C VAL A 54 8.32 -14.80 -2.23
N ILE A 55 7.38 -15.74 -2.00
CA ILE A 55 6.14 -15.89 -2.76
C ILE A 55 5.31 -14.59 -2.66
N GLU A 56 5.18 -14.04 -1.46
CA GLU A 56 4.42 -12.80 -1.24
C GLU A 56 5.04 -11.60 -1.98
N ARG A 57 6.37 -11.44 -1.89
CA ARG A 57 7.09 -10.37 -2.60
C ARG A 57 6.93 -10.50 -4.11
N LYS A 58 7.13 -11.71 -4.68
CA LYS A 58 6.95 -11.95 -6.11
C LYS A 58 5.51 -11.75 -6.57
N ALA A 59 4.54 -12.21 -5.80
CA ALA A 59 3.14 -11.98 -6.11
C ALA A 59 2.78 -10.48 -6.09
N ARG A 60 3.34 -9.70 -5.16
CA ARG A 60 3.18 -8.23 -5.13
C ARG A 60 3.84 -7.59 -6.35
N GLN A 61 5.05 -8.02 -6.73
CA GLN A 61 5.76 -7.52 -7.90
C GLN A 61 4.97 -7.80 -9.19
N LEU A 62 4.53 -9.03 -9.42
CA LEU A 62 3.71 -9.40 -10.59
C LEU A 62 2.39 -8.62 -10.66
N ARG A 63 1.76 -8.34 -9.49
CA ARG A 63 0.57 -7.49 -9.46
C ARG A 63 0.87 -6.05 -9.90
N ARG A 64 2.07 -5.52 -9.57
CA ARG A 64 2.50 -4.18 -10.02
C ARG A 64 2.79 -4.17 -11.51
N GLU A 65 3.55 -5.14 -12.00
CA GLU A 65 3.93 -5.28 -13.42
C GLU A 65 2.72 -5.49 -14.34
N ASN A 66 1.69 -6.20 -13.87
CA ASN A 66 0.44 -6.43 -14.62
C ASN A 66 -0.62 -5.33 -14.42
N GLN A 67 -0.30 -4.25 -13.68
CA GLN A 67 -1.23 -3.15 -13.53
C GLN A 67 -1.24 -2.28 -14.79
N VAL A 68 -2.43 -2.13 -15.37
CA VAL A 68 -2.64 -1.16 -16.44
C VAL A 68 -2.29 0.24 -15.91
N PRO A 69 -1.46 1.03 -16.62
CA PRO A 69 -1.11 2.38 -16.20
C PRO A 69 -2.36 3.24 -15.92
N LEU A 70 -2.24 4.14 -14.96
CA LEU A 70 -3.27 5.13 -14.70
C LEU A 70 -3.30 6.14 -15.86
N ASP A 71 -4.49 6.52 -16.30
CA ASP A 71 -4.66 7.53 -17.36
C ASP A 71 -5.58 8.64 -16.88
N VAL A 72 -5.10 9.87 -16.98
CA VAL A 72 -5.85 11.09 -16.63
C VAL A 72 -7.15 11.21 -17.40
N LYS A 73 -7.21 10.71 -18.65
CA LYS A 73 -8.42 10.70 -19.48
C LYS A 73 -9.57 9.88 -18.89
N GLN A 74 -9.25 9.00 -17.94
CA GLN A 74 -10.24 8.20 -17.21
C GLN A 74 -10.88 8.96 -16.05
N LEU A 75 -10.45 10.18 -15.76
CA LEU A 75 -11.10 11.05 -14.79
C LEU A 75 -12.33 11.70 -15.42
N ASN A 76 -13.45 11.62 -14.73
CA ASN A 76 -14.63 12.35 -15.11
C ASN A 76 -14.48 13.82 -14.69
N SER A 77 -14.25 14.70 -15.65
CA SER A 77 -14.11 16.13 -15.42
C SER A 77 -15.43 16.86 -15.05
N ARG A 78 -16.57 16.16 -15.15
CA ARG A 78 -17.88 16.76 -14.86
C ARG A 78 -18.11 16.76 -13.35
N GLY A 79 -17.90 17.92 -12.73
CA GLY A 79 -18.44 18.21 -11.40
C GLY A 79 -17.61 17.72 -10.22
N ILE A 80 -16.34 18.17 -10.12
CA ILE A 80 -15.64 18.07 -8.83
C ILE A 80 -16.36 18.92 -7.83
N VAL A 81 -17.04 18.32 -6.88
CA VAL A 81 -17.61 19.03 -5.74
C VAL A 81 -16.52 19.15 -4.69
N PHE A 82 -15.94 20.35 -4.57
CA PHE A 82 -15.04 20.68 -3.47
C PHE A 82 -15.86 21.05 -2.24
N SER A 83 -15.44 20.56 -1.08
CA SER A 83 -16.05 20.92 0.19
C SER A 83 -15.77 22.37 0.54
N GLU A 84 -16.78 23.12 0.97
CA GLU A 84 -16.62 24.49 1.49
C GLU A 84 -15.92 24.48 2.85
N THR A 85 -16.10 23.42 3.64
CA THR A 85 -15.41 23.24 4.92
C THR A 85 -14.13 22.45 4.74
N PRO A 86 -13.08 22.71 5.54
CA PRO A 86 -11.84 21.94 5.50
C PRO A 86 -12.10 20.46 5.78
N ILE A 87 -11.59 19.57 4.93
CA ILE A 87 -11.74 18.13 5.03
C ILE A 87 -10.37 17.43 5.12
N SER A 88 -10.37 16.21 5.66
CA SER A 88 -9.15 15.38 5.68
C SER A 88 -8.76 14.92 4.28
N LEU A 89 -7.47 14.57 4.08
CA LEU A 89 -7.00 14.02 2.81
C LEU A 89 -7.72 12.73 2.43
N SER A 90 -8.09 11.90 3.42
CA SER A 90 -8.86 10.68 3.17
C SER A 90 -10.25 11.00 2.60
N MET A 91 -10.91 12.03 3.13
CA MET A 91 -12.22 12.47 2.65
C MET A 91 -12.10 13.09 1.25
N PHE A 92 -11.08 13.91 1.01
CA PHE A 92 -10.80 14.44 -0.32
C PHE A 92 -10.66 13.33 -1.37
N VAL A 93 -9.80 12.33 -1.11
CA VAL A 93 -9.60 11.20 -2.01
C VAL A 93 -10.89 10.38 -2.18
N SER A 94 -11.69 10.24 -1.12
CA SER A 94 -13.00 9.58 -1.22
C SER A 94 -13.97 10.36 -2.15
N ASN A 95 -13.95 11.69 -2.07
CA ASN A 95 -14.79 12.55 -2.93
C ASN A 95 -14.37 12.49 -4.41
N LEU A 96 -13.08 12.20 -4.69
CA LEU A 96 -12.60 11.98 -6.05
C LEU A 96 -13.19 10.74 -6.72
N LYS A 97 -13.74 9.78 -5.97
CA LYS A 97 -14.31 8.54 -6.55
C LYS A 97 -15.41 8.80 -7.57
N GLY A 98 -16.18 9.86 -7.38
CA GLY A 98 -17.21 10.27 -8.35
C GLY A 98 -16.67 10.80 -9.67
N MET A 99 -15.36 11.13 -9.71
CA MET A 99 -14.66 11.59 -10.93
C MET A 99 -14.09 10.44 -11.75
N TYR A 100 -14.00 9.25 -11.19
CA TYR A 100 -13.38 8.11 -11.86
C TYR A 100 -14.36 7.48 -12.83
N THR A 101 -13.91 7.25 -14.07
CA THR A 101 -14.71 6.60 -15.11
C THR A 101 -14.70 5.08 -15.00
N ASN A 102 -13.70 4.52 -14.29
CA ASN A 102 -13.58 3.09 -14.07
C ASN A 102 -12.84 2.76 -12.77
N ASP A 103 -12.82 1.48 -12.41
CA ASP A 103 -12.21 0.96 -11.18
C ASP A 103 -10.68 1.09 -11.15
N LEU A 104 -10.02 1.23 -12.29
CA LEU A 104 -8.57 1.37 -12.35
C LEU A 104 -8.10 2.64 -11.63
N MET A 105 -8.85 3.73 -11.77
CA MET A 105 -8.54 5.00 -11.10
C MET A 105 -8.79 4.96 -9.59
N LYS A 106 -9.54 3.97 -9.08
CA LYS A 106 -9.71 3.74 -7.64
C LYS A 106 -8.42 3.32 -6.94
N ARG A 107 -7.36 3.00 -7.69
CA ARG A 107 -6.03 2.72 -7.15
C ARG A 107 -5.34 3.98 -6.61
N LEU A 108 -5.71 5.16 -7.09
CA LEU A 108 -5.19 6.43 -6.57
C LEU A 108 -5.60 6.58 -5.10
N LYS A 109 -4.62 6.60 -4.21
CA LYS A 109 -4.79 6.50 -2.76
C LYS A 109 -4.38 7.80 -2.08
N ARG A 110 -4.78 7.95 -0.83
CA ARG A 110 -4.33 9.03 0.05
C ARG A 110 -2.81 9.11 0.17
N THR A 111 -2.12 7.96 0.22
CA THR A 111 -0.66 7.87 0.32
C THR A 111 0.01 8.53 -0.87
N ASP A 112 -0.53 8.37 -2.07
CA ASP A 112 0.07 8.90 -3.29
C ASP A 112 0.11 10.43 -3.27
N PHE A 113 -0.96 11.06 -2.80
CA PHE A 113 -0.99 12.52 -2.58
C PHE A 113 -0.07 12.96 -1.45
N PHE A 114 -0.01 12.18 -0.36
CA PHE A 114 0.81 12.49 0.78
C PHE A 114 2.30 12.43 0.41
N ASP A 115 2.74 11.35 -0.21
CA ASP A 115 4.12 11.12 -0.62
C ASP A 115 4.55 12.16 -1.66
N TRP A 116 3.66 12.50 -2.60
CA TRP A 116 3.88 13.60 -3.53
C TRP A 116 4.08 14.94 -2.81
N MET A 117 3.23 15.31 -1.86
CA MET A 117 3.38 16.55 -1.08
C MET A 117 4.67 16.60 -0.28
N VAL A 118 5.15 15.47 0.23
CA VAL A 118 6.45 15.39 0.93
C VAL A 118 7.60 15.61 -0.05
N ARG A 119 7.57 14.99 -1.22
CA ARG A 119 8.60 15.19 -2.27
C ARG A 119 8.68 16.63 -2.76
N GLU A 120 7.52 17.26 -2.93
CA GLU A 120 7.43 18.66 -3.36
C GLU A 120 7.74 19.67 -2.23
N GLY A 121 8.10 19.20 -1.04
CA GLY A 121 8.41 20.06 0.09
C GLY A 121 7.22 20.88 0.62
N ILE A 122 5.99 20.44 0.33
CA ILE A 122 4.77 21.03 0.88
C ILE A 122 4.59 20.55 2.33
N LEU A 123 4.88 19.26 2.60
CA LEU A 123 4.89 18.68 3.92
C LEU A 123 6.30 18.20 4.27
N ILE A 124 6.64 18.26 5.54
CA ILE A 124 7.90 17.71 6.07
C ILE A 124 7.53 16.60 7.06
N VAL A 125 8.22 15.46 6.96
CA VAL A 125 8.09 14.37 7.93
C VAL A 125 9.34 14.36 8.79
N GLU A 126 9.17 14.67 10.07
CA GLU A 126 10.24 14.62 11.08
C GLU A 126 10.02 13.39 11.97
N GLU A 127 11.10 12.77 12.40
CA GLU A 127 11.05 11.72 13.41
C GLU A 127 11.36 12.34 14.77
N VAL A 128 10.36 12.35 15.67
CA VAL A 128 10.47 12.88 17.02
C VAL A 128 10.17 11.75 18.00
N GLU A 129 11.11 11.40 18.83
CA GLU A 129 10.97 10.33 19.86
C GLU A 129 10.48 8.99 19.27
N GLY A 130 10.98 8.61 18.09
CA GLY A 130 10.58 7.37 17.39
C GLY A 130 9.21 7.41 16.72
N HIS A 131 8.54 8.57 16.73
CA HIS A 131 7.26 8.78 16.05
C HIS A 131 7.42 9.73 14.85
N LYS A 132 6.80 9.38 13.72
CA LYS A 132 6.75 10.25 12.55
C LYS A 132 5.74 11.37 12.77
N LYS A 133 6.20 12.61 12.84
CA LYS A 133 5.38 13.80 12.94
C LYS A 133 5.41 14.57 11.62
N VAL A 134 4.24 14.96 11.14
CA VAL A 134 4.11 15.79 9.93
C VAL A 134 4.09 17.25 10.32
N LYS A 135 4.89 18.07 9.63
CA LYS A 135 4.98 19.51 9.84
C LYS A 135 4.57 20.24 8.57
N LEU A 136 3.77 21.28 8.74
CA LEU A 136 3.38 22.16 7.66
C LEU A 136 4.53 23.13 7.32
N THR A 137 4.77 23.33 6.04
CA THR A 137 5.61 24.40 5.54
C THR A 137 4.78 25.68 5.30
N ASP A 138 5.44 26.82 5.15
CA ASP A 138 4.76 28.06 4.77
C ASP A 138 3.97 27.91 3.47
N ASN A 139 4.47 27.07 2.57
CA ASN A 139 3.81 26.76 1.30
C ASN A 139 2.50 25.98 1.51
N ALA A 140 2.51 25.01 2.42
CA ALA A 140 1.30 24.27 2.81
C ALA A 140 0.23 25.21 3.36
N ILE A 141 0.61 26.14 4.22
CA ILE A 141 -0.31 27.10 4.82
C ILE A 141 -0.89 28.04 3.75
N LYS A 142 -0.05 28.52 2.82
CA LYS A 142 -0.48 29.41 1.71
C LYS A 142 -1.50 28.74 0.79
N ILE A 143 -1.38 27.44 0.52
CA ILE A 143 -2.33 26.71 -0.31
C ILE A 143 -3.59 26.27 0.45
N GLY A 144 -3.68 26.55 1.77
CA GLY A 144 -4.86 26.30 2.57
C GLY A 144 -4.87 24.95 3.31
N ILE A 145 -3.70 24.37 3.59
CA ILE A 145 -3.58 23.23 4.50
C ILE A 145 -3.38 23.76 5.92
N ARG A 146 -4.12 23.21 6.88
CA ARG A 146 -4.11 23.66 8.27
C ARG A 146 -4.10 22.48 9.23
N GLU A 147 -3.50 22.67 10.39
CA GLU A 147 -3.69 21.77 11.53
C GLU A 147 -4.95 22.18 12.27
N GLU A 148 -5.84 21.24 12.53
CA GLU A 148 -7.05 21.46 13.35
C GLU A 148 -7.16 20.38 14.40
N SER A 149 -7.57 20.75 15.60
CA SER A 149 -7.97 19.80 16.62
C SER A 149 -9.45 19.48 16.45
N ARG A 150 -9.77 18.20 16.29
CA ARG A 150 -11.15 17.70 16.19
C ARG A 150 -11.35 16.51 17.11
N LEU A 151 -12.59 16.15 17.36
CA LEU A 151 -12.92 14.94 18.13
C LEU A 151 -12.99 13.73 17.19
N ASN A 152 -12.39 12.61 17.62
CA ASN A 152 -12.55 11.33 16.94
C ASN A 152 -13.93 10.71 17.24
N ALA A 153 -14.24 9.55 16.65
CA ALA A 153 -15.50 8.85 16.86
C ALA A 153 -15.75 8.42 18.34
N LYS A 154 -14.70 8.43 19.18
CA LYS A 154 -14.77 8.13 20.61
C LYS A 154 -14.91 9.39 21.48
N GLY A 155 -14.95 10.57 20.87
CA GLY A 155 -15.01 11.86 21.60
C GLY A 155 -13.65 12.35 22.10
N GLU A 156 -12.54 11.74 21.69
CA GLU A 156 -11.18 12.13 22.11
C GLU A 156 -10.62 13.18 21.15
N PRO A 157 -9.94 14.23 21.64
CA PRO A 157 -9.34 15.23 20.79
C PRO A 157 -8.12 14.65 20.05
N PHE A 158 -8.00 14.92 18.76
CA PHE A 158 -6.84 14.63 17.96
C PHE A 158 -6.52 15.78 17.01
N VAL A 159 -5.25 15.99 16.74
CA VAL A 159 -4.79 16.99 15.79
C VAL A 159 -4.55 16.30 14.45
N GLY A 160 -5.14 16.86 13.39
CA GLY A 160 -4.99 16.33 12.04
C GLY A 160 -4.81 17.44 11.01
N LEU A 161 -4.37 17.06 9.81
CA LEU A 161 -4.26 17.96 8.68
C LEU A 161 -5.56 18.04 7.93
N TYR A 162 -6.03 19.27 7.70
CA TYR A 162 -7.27 19.58 7.00
C TYR A 162 -6.99 20.49 5.81
N TYR A 163 -7.70 20.24 4.74
CA TYR A 163 -7.52 20.83 3.43
C TYR A 163 -8.71 21.72 3.11
N ALA A 164 -8.49 23.02 3.12
CA ALA A 164 -9.51 24.00 2.71
C ALA A 164 -9.81 23.85 1.21
N LYS A 165 -10.84 24.52 0.72
CA LYS A 165 -11.30 24.42 -0.68
C LYS A 165 -10.20 24.73 -1.69
N GLU A 166 -9.33 25.70 -1.37
CA GLU A 166 -8.18 26.07 -2.18
C GLU A 166 -7.16 24.94 -2.28
N ALA A 167 -6.85 24.30 -1.15
CA ALA A 167 -5.96 23.14 -1.11
C ALA A 167 -6.53 21.94 -1.87
N GLN A 168 -7.83 21.70 -1.78
CA GLN A 168 -8.50 20.64 -2.54
C GLN A 168 -8.40 20.90 -4.05
N ARG A 169 -8.61 22.14 -4.50
CA ARG A 169 -8.45 22.55 -5.91
C ARG A 169 -7.00 22.40 -6.38
N PHE A 170 -6.06 22.83 -5.55
CA PHE A 170 -4.65 22.68 -5.83
C PHE A 170 -4.28 21.20 -6.03
N LEU A 171 -4.64 20.33 -5.09
CA LEU A 171 -4.36 18.89 -5.19
C LEU A 171 -5.05 18.26 -6.40
N ALA A 172 -6.28 18.65 -6.72
CA ALA A 172 -6.98 18.17 -7.90
C ALA A 172 -6.24 18.55 -9.19
N SER A 173 -5.65 19.75 -9.27
CA SER A 173 -4.84 20.19 -10.41
C SER A 173 -3.54 19.39 -10.58
N LYS A 174 -3.06 18.72 -9.51
CA LYS A 174 -1.82 17.95 -9.48
C LYS A 174 -2.01 16.47 -9.80
N ILE A 175 -3.25 15.99 -9.89
CA ILE A 175 -3.55 14.60 -10.22
C ILE A 175 -2.80 14.11 -11.47
N PRO A 176 -2.71 14.88 -12.60
CA PRO A 176 -1.96 14.43 -13.77
C PRO A 176 -0.47 14.17 -13.48
N VAL A 177 0.15 15.02 -12.65
CA VAL A 177 1.56 14.87 -12.26
C VAL A 177 1.74 13.65 -11.37
N ILE A 178 0.89 13.50 -10.35
CA ILE A 178 0.92 12.35 -9.43
C ILE A 178 0.76 11.03 -10.20
N ILE A 179 -0.17 10.99 -11.17
CA ILE A 179 -0.39 9.81 -12.03
C ILE A 179 0.85 9.52 -12.90
N ALA A 180 1.47 10.55 -13.48
CA ALA A 180 2.66 10.37 -14.30
C ALA A 180 3.81 9.77 -13.50
N GLU A 181 4.02 10.22 -12.26
CA GLU A 181 5.04 9.69 -11.36
C GLU A 181 4.75 8.24 -10.95
N LEU A 182 3.49 7.92 -10.57
CA LEU A 182 3.09 6.56 -10.22
C LEU A 182 3.23 5.56 -11.37
N ASN A 183 3.14 6.02 -12.61
CA ASN A 183 3.34 5.17 -13.78
C ASN A 183 4.83 5.02 -14.14
N ALA A 184 5.71 5.86 -13.61
CA ALA A 184 7.15 5.82 -13.82
C ALA A 184 7.90 4.93 -12.80
N GLU A 185 7.29 4.66 -11.64
CA GLU A 185 7.79 3.75 -10.59
C GLU A 185 7.49 2.28 -10.93
#